data_55ce6fe5fc026940477dc88cd7ee731e
#
_entry.id   55ce6fe5fc026940477dc88cd7ee731e
#
_cell.length_a   1.000
_cell.length_b   1.000
_cell.length_c   1.000
_cell.angle_alpha   90.00
_cell.angle_beta   90.00
_cell.angle_gamma   90.00
#
_symmetry.space_group_name_H-M   'P 1'
#
loop_
_entity.id
_entity.type
_entity.pdbx_description
1 polymer ?
#
loop_
_entity_poly.entity_id
_entity_poly.type
_entity_poly.pdbx_seq_one_letter_code
_entity_poly.pdbx_strand_id
1 'polypeptide(L)'
;NFERTIGKTFEYLLNVDYPRDAWEWVIADGGSNDRTIPIIKEWQKKYPFIKLVEISNCPSPGFARNKALEVVKGELLFFTDADCAPCKDWIKEMLKNFERDPKIAAVGGEVYTLKVDSNNLVEAWCQHFRFNMVSPRYGFIKEGYYPEFPKEPKPSDIGGHKGYFFGTCNVAYRRKAMEEVGVKFWERPTGEDMNLSYECRRAGFKFYFAPKAKVDHMHRADLKALRKVWVTYGQAHLPLIDKYVRKNGLEIILQFLKGNPSFVLPFPMRGFVYLGDFHLLHIFGWFFLVGLILSLFFAGWGLKIFTLISFVLALYFAYQYIKWNFGMEPTNKFFTWCKMKYLTNLSFIQGGLKDLKQYKILCIEPSF
;
A
#
# COMPACT_ATOMS: atom_id res chain seq x y z
N ASN A 1 -15.79 -2.38 10.25
CA ASN A 1 -15.99 -3.65 10.97
C ASN A 1 -14.64 -4.13 11.52
N PHE A 2 -14.38 -3.87 12.81
CA PHE A 2 -13.10 -4.10 13.50
C PHE A 2 -13.28 -4.73 14.88
N GLU A 3 -14.39 -5.44 15.14
CA GLU A 3 -14.67 -6.08 16.43
C GLU A 3 -13.53 -7.00 16.92
N ARG A 4 -12.78 -7.59 15.95
CA ARG A 4 -11.66 -8.49 16.22
C ARG A 4 -10.40 -7.76 16.72
N THR A 5 -10.22 -6.49 16.37
CA THR A 5 -8.94 -5.77 16.53
C THR A 5 -9.03 -4.50 17.35
N ILE A 6 -10.16 -3.79 17.33
CA ILE A 6 -10.28 -2.45 17.92
C ILE A 6 -9.95 -2.41 19.41
N GLY A 7 -10.31 -3.44 20.18
CA GLY A 7 -9.97 -3.53 21.59
C GLY A 7 -8.45 -3.58 21.83
N LYS A 8 -7.74 -4.39 21.02
CA LYS A 8 -6.26 -4.43 21.06
C LYS A 8 -5.65 -3.09 20.69
N THR A 9 -6.16 -2.44 19.64
CA THR A 9 -5.69 -1.11 19.24
C THR A 9 -5.79 -0.12 20.41
N PHE A 10 -6.87 -0.14 21.17
CA PHE A 10 -7.04 0.73 22.35
C PHE A 10 -6.05 0.42 23.47
N GLU A 11 -5.78 -0.86 23.75
CA GLU A 11 -4.75 -1.27 24.72
C GLU A 11 -3.38 -0.69 24.37
N TYR A 12 -2.96 -0.78 23.08
CA TYR A 12 -1.69 -0.23 22.63
C TYR A 12 -1.67 1.30 22.69
N LEU A 13 -2.74 1.98 22.29
CA LEU A 13 -2.85 3.43 22.36
C LEU A 13 -2.80 3.94 23.81
N LEU A 14 -3.38 3.23 24.79
CA LEU A 14 -3.26 3.56 26.21
C LEU A 14 -1.82 3.46 26.73
N ASN A 15 -1.02 2.58 26.14
CA ASN A 15 0.38 2.37 26.52
C ASN A 15 1.34 3.36 25.86
N VAL A 16 0.86 4.26 24.99
CA VAL A 16 1.69 5.31 24.38
C VAL A 16 2.18 6.28 25.46
N ASP A 17 3.50 6.43 25.55
CA ASP A 17 4.17 7.27 26.53
C ASP A 17 4.18 8.74 26.09
N TYR A 18 3.07 9.43 26.28
CA TYR A 18 2.92 10.85 26.03
C TYR A 18 1.90 11.46 27.03
N PRO A 19 2.09 12.70 27.50
CA PRO A 19 1.17 13.32 28.46
C PRO A 19 -0.28 13.26 27.98
N ARG A 20 -1.17 12.73 28.83
CA ARG A 20 -2.55 12.40 28.45
C ARG A 20 -3.39 13.62 28.08
N ASP A 21 -3.12 14.75 28.69
CA ASP A 21 -3.75 16.04 28.45
C ASP A 21 -3.25 16.76 27.18
N ALA A 22 -2.14 16.28 26.60
CA ALA A 22 -1.54 16.87 25.40
C ALA A 22 -2.06 16.26 24.09
N TRP A 23 -2.96 15.27 24.12
CA TRP A 23 -3.54 14.68 22.93
C TRP A 23 -4.97 14.19 23.11
N GLU A 24 -5.72 14.12 22.04
CA GLU A 24 -7.10 13.67 21.99
C GLU A 24 -7.25 12.45 21.07
N TRP A 25 -8.25 11.61 21.36
CA TRP A 25 -8.60 10.50 20.49
C TRP A 25 -9.93 10.77 19.85
N VAL A 26 -9.93 10.77 18.53
CA VAL A 26 -11.14 10.87 17.72
C VAL A 26 -11.23 9.66 16.81
N ILE A 27 -12.29 8.90 16.97
CA ILE A 27 -12.60 7.71 16.19
C ILE A 27 -13.73 8.07 15.24
N ALA A 28 -13.51 7.91 13.93
CA ALA A 28 -14.56 8.01 12.93
C ALA A 28 -14.98 6.60 12.52
N ASP A 29 -16.20 6.22 12.84
CA ASP A 29 -16.80 4.95 12.40
C ASP A 29 -17.69 5.18 11.20
N GLY A 30 -17.39 4.48 10.10
CA GLY A 30 -18.06 4.60 8.81
C GLY A 30 -19.33 3.75 8.67
N GLY A 31 -19.98 3.39 9.78
CA GLY A 31 -21.19 2.57 9.79
C GLY A 31 -20.87 1.09 9.94
N SER A 32 -20.04 0.72 10.91
CA SER A 32 -19.80 -0.67 11.27
C SER A 32 -21.09 -1.36 11.71
N ASN A 33 -21.27 -2.58 11.21
CA ASN A 33 -22.46 -3.40 11.49
C ASN A 33 -22.15 -4.68 12.32
N ASP A 34 -20.93 -4.75 12.87
CA ASP A 34 -20.48 -5.74 13.83
C ASP A 34 -20.44 -5.14 15.25
N ARG A 35 -19.72 -5.75 16.18
CA ARG A 35 -19.58 -5.24 17.54
C ARG A 35 -18.59 -4.07 17.69
N THR A 36 -18.06 -3.50 16.63
CA THR A 36 -17.09 -2.38 16.69
C THR A 36 -17.63 -1.21 17.50
N ILE A 37 -18.81 -0.67 17.14
CA ILE A 37 -19.41 0.47 17.86
C ILE A 37 -19.73 0.13 19.33
N PRO A 38 -20.38 -0.99 19.68
CA PRO A 38 -20.54 -1.43 21.06
C PRO A 38 -19.24 -1.45 21.85
N ILE A 39 -18.16 -2.02 21.31
CA ILE A 39 -16.86 -2.06 21.96
C ILE A 39 -16.34 -0.63 22.21
N ILE A 40 -16.40 0.26 21.22
CA ILE A 40 -15.96 1.65 21.39
C ILE A 40 -16.75 2.33 22.53
N LYS A 41 -18.07 2.15 22.58
CA LYS A 41 -18.92 2.74 23.62
C LYS A 41 -18.62 2.18 25.03
N GLU A 42 -18.26 0.91 25.14
CA GLU A 42 -17.77 0.33 26.39
C GLU A 42 -16.46 0.98 26.85
N TRP A 43 -15.53 1.21 25.91
CA TRP A 43 -14.28 1.90 26.21
C TRP A 43 -14.49 3.38 26.55
N GLN A 44 -15.43 4.08 25.91
CA GLN A 44 -15.77 5.46 26.24
C GLN A 44 -16.30 5.61 27.68
N LYS A 45 -17.06 4.64 28.19
CA LYS A 45 -17.50 4.64 29.60
C LYS A 45 -16.33 4.61 30.57
N LYS A 46 -15.27 3.87 30.24
CA LYS A 46 -14.06 3.75 31.06
C LYS A 46 -13.08 4.89 30.82
N TYR A 47 -13.05 5.43 29.58
CA TYR A 47 -12.14 6.48 29.15
C TYR A 47 -12.90 7.61 28.44
N PRO A 48 -13.48 8.57 29.15
CA PRO A 48 -14.37 9.61 28.59
C PRO A 48 -13.71 10.57 27.61
N PHE A 49 -12.38 10.57 27.53
CA PHE A 49 -11.63 11.37 26.54
C PHE A 49 -11.68 10.81 25.11
N ILE A 50 -12.15 9.58 24.91
CA ILE A 50 -12.34 8.99 23.59
C ILE A 50 -13.58 9.62 22.95
N LYS A 51 -13.42 10.26 21.80
CA LYS A 51 -14.52 10.83 21.03
C LYS A 51 -14.88 9.90 19.88
N LEU A 52 -16.15 9.62 19.69
CA LEU A 52 -16.66 8.82 18.57
C LEU A 52 -17.50 9.72 17.64
N VAL A 53 -17.16 9.67 16.34
CA VAL A 53 -17.94 10.26 15.25
C VAL A 53 -18.57 9.11 14.49
N GLU A 54 -19.86 8.89 14.72
CA GLU A 54 -20.64 7.86 14.01
C GLU A 54 -21.14 8.44 12.68
N ILE A 55 -20.86 7.77 11.56
CA ILE A 55 -21.18 8.26 10.21
C ILE A 55 -22.08 7.22 9.54
N SER A 56 -23.32 7.57 9.31
CA SER A 56 -24.24 6.73 8.55
C SER A 56 -23.88 6.78 7.05
N ASN A 57 -23.85 5.62 6.40
CA ASN A 57 -23.61 5.50 4.95
C ASN A 57 -22.30 6.16 4.48
N CYS A 58 -21.20 5.91 5.18
CA CYS A 58 -19.90 6.44 4.84
C CYS A 58 -19.40 5.90 3.48
N PRO A 59 -19.18 6.76 2.46
CA PRO A 59 -18.83 6.31 1.13
C PRO A 59 -17.37 5.85 1.00
N SER A 60 -16.50 6.33 1.90
CA SER A 60 -15.06 6.06 1.79
C SER A 60 -14.30 6.34 3.10
N PRO A 61 -13.09 5.77 3.25
CA PRO A 61 -12.20 6.10 4.37
C PRO A 61 -11.83 7.59 4.41
N GLY A 62 -11.64 8.23 3.25
CA GLY A 62 -11.36 9.66 3.15
C GLY A 62 -12.48 10.53 3.69
N PHE A 63 -13.74 10.17 3.41
CA PHE A 63 -14.90 10.85 3.97
C PHE A 63 -14.93 10.76 5.50
N ALA A 64 -14.69 9.56 6.05
CA ALA A 64 -14.65 9.36 7.49
C ALA A 64 -13.57 10.23 8.16
N ARG A 65 -12.36 10.26 7.58
CA ARG A 65 -11.27 11.11 8.09
C ARG A 65 -11.60 12.60 7.98
N ASN A 66 -12.23 13.04 6.90
CA ASN A 66 -12.68 14.42 6.77
C ASN A 66 -13.69 14.80 7.85
N LYS A 67 -14.61 13.89 8.21
CA LYS A 67 -15.54 14.10 9.33
C LYS A 67 -14.83 14.16 10.69
N ALA A 68 -13.80 13.35 10.89
CA ALA A 68 -12.98 13.47 12.09
C ALA A 68 -12.24 14.81 12.15
N LEU A 69 -11.74 15.33 11.02
CA LEU A 69 -11.05 16.61 10.94
C LEU A 69 -11.92 17.81 11.35
N GLU A 70 -13.25 17.70 11.27
CA GLU A 70 -14.17 18.75 11.70
C GLU A 70 -14.21 18.94 13.22
N VAL A 71 -13.80 17.91 13.98
CA VAL A 71 -13.92 17.90 15.45
C VAL A 71 -12.59 17.84 16.20
N VAL A 72 -11.48 17.47 15.54
CA VAL A 72 -10.15 17.45 16.14
C VAL A 72 -9.60 18.87 16.29
N LYS A 73 -8.74 19.09 17.31
CA LYS A 73 -8.19 20.41 17.66
C LYS A 73 -6.66 20.48 17.54
N GLY A 74 -5.98 19.33 17.57
CA GLY A 74 -4.52 19.24 17.61
C GLY A 74 -3.84 19.93 16.42
N GLU A 75 -2.65 20.48 16.63
CA GLU A 75 -1.79 21.07 15.60
C GLU A 75 -1.15 20.00 14.73
N LEU A 76 -0.88 18.83 15.29
CA LEU A 76 -0.38 17.66 14.60
C LEU A 76 -1.47 16.59 14.62
N LEU A 77 -1.74 16.04 13.46
CA LEU A 77 -2.81 15.07 13.20
C LEU A 77 -2.19 13.69 12.99
N PHE A 78 -2.25 12.84 13.99
CA PHE A 78 -1.76 11.48 13.95
C PHE A 78 -2.85 10.55 13.43
N PHE A 79 -2.55 9.80 12.39
CA PHE A 79 -3.46 8.81 11.81
C PHE A 79 -2.98 7.41 12.11
N THR A 80 -3.90 6.58 12.53
CA THR A 80 -3.73 5.13 12.66
C THR A 80 -5.08 4.45 12.44
N ASP A 81 -5.08 3.16 12.10
CA ASP A 81 -6.29 2.43 11.79
C ASP A 81 -6.75 1.59 13.00
N ALA A 82 -8.01 1.13 12.98
CA ALA A 82 -8.63 0.33 14.05
C ALA A 82 -8.07 -1.12 14.17
N ASP A 83 -7.09 -1.46 13.36
CA ASP A 83 -6.33 -2.71 13.36
C ASP A 83 -4.81 -2.46 13.49
N CYS A 84 -4.45 -1.36 14.13
CA CYS A 84 -3.07 -0.94 14.34
C CYS A 84 -2.71 -0.86 15.82
N ALA A 85 -1.47 -1.20 16.14
CA ALA A 85 -0.89 -1.25 17.47
C ALA A 85 0.38 -0.38 17.52
N PRO A 86 0.26 0.92 17.87
CA PRO A 86 1.41 1.81 17.98
C PRO A 86 2.38 1.40 19.09
N CYS A 87 3.68 1.60 18.87
CA CYS A 87 4.69 1.37 19.90
C CYS A 87 4.61 2.46 21.00
N LYS A 88 5.22 2.16 22.17
CA LYS A 88 5.18 3.05 23.33
C LYS A 88 5.66 4.47 23.01
N ASP A 89 6.73 4.63 22.24
CA ASP A 89 7.32 5.93 21.92
C ASP A 89 6.81 6.54 20.59
N TRP A 90 5.71 6.04 20.06
CA TRP A 90 5.16 6.41 18.76
C TRP A 90 5.04 7.92 18.51
N ILE A 91 4.38 8.63 19.44
CA ILE A 91 4.19 10.08 19.34
C ILE A 91 5.54 10.79 19.43
N LYS A 92 6.39 10.45 20.41
CA LYS A 92 7.70 11.07 20.62
C LYS A 92 8.61 10.92 19.39
N GLU A 93 8.63 9.72 18.81
CA GLU A 93 9.45 9.42 17.64
C GLU A 93 9.02 10.19 16.38
N MET A 94 7.76 10.53 16.25
CA MET A 94 7.29 11.41 15.17
C MET A 94 7.53 12.88 15.46
N LEU A 95 7.22 13.35 16.68
CA LEU A 95 7.31 14.76 17.06
C LEU A 95 8.69 15.34 16.85
N LYS A 96 9.74 14.67 17.31
CA LYS A 96 11.13 15.14 17.18
C LYS A 96 11.56 15.45 15.74
N ASN A 97 10.84 14.89 14.75
CA ASN A 97 11.13 15.11 13.35
C ASN A 97 10.42 16.34 12.77
N PHE A 98 9.26 16.72 13.33
CA PHE A 98 8.62 17.99 12.95
C PHE A 98 9.40 19.22 13.38
N GLU A 99 10.24 19.12 14.41
CA GLU A 99 11.09 20.21 14.91
C GLU A 99 12.29 20.49 13.98
N ARG A 100 12.66 19.54 13.12
CA ARG A 100 13.84 19.65 12.24
C ARG A 100 13.67 20.71 11.13
N ASP A 101 12.46 20.83 10.60
CA ASP A 101 12.19 21.73 9.47
C ASP A 101 10.68 22.06 9.45
N PRO A 102 10.32 23.36 9.48
CA PRO A 102 8.93 23.80 9.41
C PRO A 102 8.22 23.39 8.10
N LYS A 103 8.98 23.07 7.05
CA LYS A 103 8.42 22.56 5.79
C LYS A 103 8.06 21.08 5.83
N ILE A 104 8.35 20.35 6.92
CA ILE A 104 7.87 18.97 7.06
C ILE A 104 6.36 18.99 7.30
N ALA A 105 5.61 18.59 6.29
CA ALA A 105 4.16 18.43 6.39
C ALA A 105 3.76 17.10 6.97
N ALA A 106 4.53 16.04 6.74
CA ALA A 106 4.22 14.71 7.23
C ALA A 106 5.46 13.95 7.71
N VAL A 107 5.27 13.20 8.79
CA VAL A 107 6.22 12.21 9.31
C VAL A 107 5.52 10.87 9.31
N GLY A 108 6.06 9.89 8.60
CA GLY A 108 5.57 8.52 8.59
C GLY A 108 6.52 7.57 9.30
N GLY A 109 5.98 6.53 9.88
CA GLY A 109 6.74 5.50 10.59
C GLY A 109 6.77 4.16 9.85
N GLU A 110 7.45 3.19 10.45
CA GLU A 110 7.53 1.81 9.93
C GLU A 110 6.32 0.99 10.37
N VAL A 111 5.89 0.09 9.49
CA VAL A 111 4.73 -0.78 9.74
C VAL A 111 5.18 -2.24 9.74
N TYR A 112 4.91 -2.94 10.83
CA TYR A 112 5.16 -4.37 10.98
C TYR A 112 3.84 -5.15 10.99
N THR A 113 3.91 -6.47 11.04
CA THR A 113 2.73 -7.33 11.16
C THR A 113 2.58 -7.85 12.57
N LEU A 114 1.42 -7.62 13.20
CA LEU A 114 0.98 -8.28 14.43
C LEU A 114 -0.05 -9.35 14.11
N LYS A 115 0.26 -10.60 14.46
CA LYS A 115 -0.73 -11.68 14.35
C LYS A 115 -1.71 -11.64 15.52
N VAL A 116 -2.99 -11.66 15.22
CA VAL A 116 -4.05 -11.81 16.22
C VAL A 116 -4.22 -13.27 16.62
N ASP A 117 -4.11 -14.17 15.63
CA ASP A 117 -4.09 -15.62 15.80
C ASP A 117 -2.75 -16.19 15.30
N SER A 118 -1.97 -16.75 16.23
CA SER A 118 -0.66 -17.34 15.91
C SER A 118 -0.73 -18.46 14.88
N ASN A 119 -1.86 -19.15 14.79
CA ASN A 119 -2.09 -20.29 13.89
C ASN A 119 -2.67 -19.87 12.53
N ASN A 120 -3.08 -18.63 12.37
CA ASN A 120 -3.70 -18.15 11.13
C ASN A 120 -2.66 -18.09 10.00
N LEU A 121 -2.91 -18.82 8.91
CA LEU A 121 -2.01 -18.89 7.75
C LEU A 121 -1.94 -17.57 6.98
N VAL A 122 -3.03 -16.82 6.90
CA VAL A 122 -3.07 -15.55 6.16
C VAL A 122 -2.26 -14.49 6.88
N GLU A 123 -2.40 -14.38 8.20
CA GLU A 123 -1.60 -13.48 9.03
C GLU A 123 -0.11 -13.86 9.00
N ALA A 124 0.20 -15.15 9.08
CA ALA A 124 1.57 -15.65 8.96
C ALA A 124 2.17 -15.34 7.58
N TRP A 125 1.37 -15.40 6.52
CA TRP A 125 1.79 -14.99 5.18
C TRP A 125 2.06 -13.48 5.11
N CYS A 126 1.19 -12.63 5.67
CA CYS A 126 1.40 -11.19 5.74
C CYS A 126 2.70 -10.83 6.48
N GLN A 127 3.01 -11.55 7.56
CA GLN A 127 4.26 -11.39 8.30
C GLN A 127 5.48 -11.80 7.47
N HIS A 128 5.43 -12.97 6.81
CA HIS A 128 6.52 -13.48 5.98
C HIS A 128 6.84 -12.54 4.81
N PHE A 129 5.81 -12.03 4.14
CA PHE A 129 5.96 -11.09 3.02
C PHE A 129 6.10 -9.62 3.44
N ARG A 130 6.16 -9.35 4.76
CA ARG A 130 6.34 -8.00 5.29
C ARG A 130 5.33 -7.02 4.69
N PHE A 131 4.07 -7.47 4.68
CA PHE A 131 2.96 -6.70 4.13
C PHE A 131 2.85 -5.34 4.85
N ASN A 132 2.74 -4.24 4.11
CA ASN A 132 2.74 -2.85 4.57
C ASN A 132 4.06 -2.30 5.13
N MET A 133 5.14 -3.07 5.22
CA MET A 133 6.44 -2.49 5.61
C MET A 133 6.94 -1.49 4.56
N VAL A 134 7.35 -0.32 5.02
CA VAL A 134 7.82 0.79 4.18
C VAL A 134 9.26 0.53 3.71
N SER A 135 10.18 0.25 4.64
CA SER A 135 11.61 0.22 4.36
C SER A 135 12.07 -0.84 3.35
N PRO A 136 11.67 -2.12 3.40
CA PRO A 136 12.20 -3.11 2.45
C PRO A 136 11.62 -2.99 1.04
N ARG A 137 10.41 -2.45 0.90
CA ARG A 137 9.69 -2.48 -0.38
C ARG A 137 9.82 -1.23 -1.19
N TYR A 138 9.90 -0.07 -0.54
CA TYR A 138 9.99 1.22 -1.22
C TYR A 138 11.42 1.78 -1.27
N GLY A 139 12.41 0.99 -0.85
CA GLY A 139 13.81 1.40 -0.86
C GLY A 139 14.21 2.33 0.29
N PHE A 140 13.27 2.65 1.21
CA PHE A 140 13.55 3.42 2.42
C PHE A 140 13.88 2.49 3.57
N ILE A 141 15.16 2.25 3.78
CA ILE A 141 15.67 1.45 4.90
C ILE A 141 16.31 2.30 5.99
N LYS A 142 16.44 3.61 5.76
CA LYS A 142 17.05 4.56 6.69
C LYS A 142 16.12 5.72 6.97
N GLU A 143 16.24 6.26 8.20
CA GLU A 143 15.60 7.51 8.58
C GLU A 143 16.02 8.65 7.63
N GLY A 144 15.08 9.49 7.20
CA GLY A 144 15.41 10.59 6.29
C GLY A 144 14.23 11.19 5.53
N TYR A 145 14.56 12.17 4.73
CA TYR A 145 13.60 12.81 3.84
C TYR A 145 13.20 11.87 2.69
N TYR A 146 11.92 11.88 2.36
CA TYR A 146 11.43 11.25 1.15
C TYR A 146 11.92 12.00 -0.09
N PRO A 147 12.11 11.31 -1.23
CA PRO A 147 12.44 11.94 -2.50
C PRO A 147 11.39 12.99 -2.89
N GLU A 148 11.78 14.04 -3.60
CA GLU A 148 10.83 15.03 -4.11
C GLU A 148 9.81 14.41 -5.07
N PHE A 149 8.58 14.91 -5.03
CA PHE A 149 7.55 14.48 -5.99
C PHE A 149 7.80 15.19 -7.32
N PRO A 150 7.82 14.49 -8.45
CA PRO A 150 8.11 15.08 -9.75
C PRO A 150 7.09 16.16 -10.14
N LYS A 151 7.55 17.26 -10.75
CA LYS A 151 6.66 18.31 -11.29
C LYS A 151 5.78 17.76 -12.43
N GLU A 152 6.34 16.91 -13.29
CA GLU A 152 5.64 16.18 -14.36
C GLU A 152 5.78 14.67 -14.09
N PRO A 153 4.90 14.07 -13.28
CA PRO A 153 4.99 12.67 -12.94
C PRO A 153 4.69 11.77 -14.15
N LYS A 154 5.44 10.69 -14.27
CA LYS A 154 5.13 9.57 -15.15
C LYS A 154 4.10 8.66 -14.49
N PRO A 155 3.43 7.76 -15.25
CA PRO A 155 2.49 6.81 -14.67
C PRO A 155 3.07 5.98 -13.53
N SER A 156 4.32 5.51 -13.63
CA SER A 156 5.01 4.75 -12.58
C SER A 156 5.35 5.55 -11.32
N ASP A 157 5.38 6.88 -11.38
CA ASP A 157 5.60 7.72 -10.19
C ASP A 157 4.35 7.76 -9.31
N ILE A 158 3.19 7.40 -9.86
CA ILE A 158 1.92 7.31 -9.14
C ILE A 158 1.76 5.98 -8.40
N GLY A 159 2.43 4.93 -8.86
CA GLY A 159 2.46 3.64 -8.17
C GLY A 159 3.18 3.69 -6.82
N GLY A 160 2.84 2.76 -5.93
CA GLY A 160 3.40 2.68 -4.58
C GLY A 160 4.91 2.42 -4.51
N HIS A 161 5.54 2.06 -5.60
CA HIS A 161 6.96 1.69 -5.68
C HIS A 161 7.95 2.83 -5.40
N LYS A 162 7.55 4.07 -5.63
CA LYS A 162 8.44 5.23 -5.50
C LYS A 162 8.43 5.87 -4.11
N GLY A 163 7.55 5.40 -3.20
CA GLY A 163 7.51 5.91 -1.83
C GLY A 163 7.18 7.40 -1.73
N TYR A 164 6.25 7.89 -2.54
CA TYR A 164 5.86 9.30 -2.49
C TYR A 164 4.76 9.62 -1.47
N PHE A 165 4.30 8.65 -0.72
CA PHE A 165 3.22 8.79 0.27
C PHE A 165 3.48 7.95 1.51
N PHE A 166 2.73 8.24 2.58
CA PHE A 166 2.59 7.37 3.73
C PHE A 166 1.15 6.87 3.82
N GLY A 167 0.98 5.60 4.16
CA GLY A 167 -0.33 5.04 4.49
C GLY A 167 -0.85 5.62 5.80
N THR A 168 -2.15 5.90 5.87
CA THR A 168 -2.80 6.45 7.06
C THR A 168 -2.80 5.54 8.28
N CYS A 169 -2.32 4.31 8.14
CA CYS A 169 -2.12 3.42 9.29
C CYS A 169 -0.96 3.87 10.20
N ASN A 170 0.02 4.67 9.68
CA ASN A 170 1.16 5.15 10.47
C ASN A 170 1.75 6.45 9.92
N VAL A 171 1.06 7.56 10.09
CA VAL A 171 1.53 8.88 9.66
C VAL A 171 0.99 9.99 10.54
N ALA A 172 1.79 11.04 10.75
CA ALA A 172 1.32 12.30 11.32
C ALA A 172 1.45 13.42 10.30
N TYR A 173 0.47 14.32 10.23
CA TYR A 173 0.48 15.51 9.41
C TYR A 173 0.45 16.78 10.25
N ARG A 174 1.15 17.82 9.78
CA ARG A 174 0.99 19.18 10.30
C ARG A 174 -0.31 19.79 9.77
N ARG A 175 -1.26 20.10 10.67
CA ARG A 175 -2.56 20.68 10.30
C ARG A 175 -2.40 21.90 9.40
N LYS A 176 -1.53 22.86 9.81
CA LYS A 176 -1.27 24.10 9.04
C LYS A 176 -0.84 23.81 7.60
N ALA A 177 -0.04 22.77 7.35
CA ALA A 177 0.36 22.40 6.00
C ALA A 177 -0.83 21.88 5.18
N MET A 178 -1.74 21.08 5.77
CA MET A 178 -2.95 20.64 5.08
C MET A 178 -3.89 21.81 4.77
N GLU A 179 -4.04 22.74 5.68
CA GLU A 179 -4.87 23.95 5.53
C GLU A 179 -4.29 24.87 4.46
N GLU A 180 -2.98 25.09 4.44
CA GLU A 180 -2.27 25.92 3.46
C GLU A 180 -2.42 25.37 2.03
N VAL A 181 -2.37 24.05 1.88
CA VAL A 181 -2.61 23.38 0.60
C VAL A 181 -4.11 23.39 0.23
N GLY A 182 -5.00 23.59 1.20
CA GLY A 182 -6.45 23.58 1.00
C GLY A 182 -7.00 22.22 0.61
N VAL A 183 -6.29 21.13 0.98
CA VAL A 183 -6.65 19.76 0.57
C VAL A 183 -7.16 18.95 1.74
N LYS A 184 -8.30 18.31 1.50
CA LYS A 184 -8.88 17.26 2.35
C LYS A 184 -8.55 15.87 1.80
N PHE A 185 -8.79 14.83 2.57
CA PHE A 185 -8.73 13.46 2.06
C PHE A 185 -9.71 13.28 0.89
N TRP A 186 -9.26 12.59 -0.12
CA TRP A 186 -10.10 12.30 -1.27
C TRP A 186 -11.22 11.33 -0.90
N GLU A 187 -12.46 11.69 -1.21
CA GLU A 187 -13.64 10.91 -0.82
C GLU A 187 -13.95 9.79 -1.83
N ARG A 188 -12.90 9.07 -2.22
CA ARG A 188 -12.98 7.88 -3.08
C ARG A 188 -12.70 6.62 -2.28
N PRO A 189 -13.10 5.45 -2.78
CA PRO A 189 -12.92 4.17 -2.07
C PRO A 189 -11.48 3.85 -1.70
N THR A 190 -10.50 4.45 -2.39
CA THR A 190 -9.06 4.20 -2.16
C THR A 190 -8.21 5.33 -2.76
N GLY A 191 -6.94 5.43 -2.32
CA GLY A 191 -5.96 6.40 -2.80
C GLY A 191 -6.07 7.79 -2.16
N GLU A 192 -6.83 7.93 -1.09
CA GLU A 192 -7.02 9.17 -0.35
C GLU A 192 -5.76 9.66 0.35
N ASP A 193 -4.96 8.73 0.88
CA ASP A 193 -3.66 8.99 1.50
C ASP A 193 -2.59 9.37 0.47
N MET A 194 -2.58 8.69 -0.67
CA MET A 194 -1.72 9.02 -1.79
C MET A 194 -2.04 10.42 -2.33
N ASN A 195 -3.32 10.72 -2.57
CA ASN A 195 -3.74 12.03 -3.07
C ASN A 195 -3.33 13.17 -2.12
N LEU A 196 -3.60 13.04 -0.82
CA LEU A 196 -3.20 14.04 0.18
C LEU A 196 -1.68 14.24 0.19
N SER A 197 -0.93 13.14 0.19
CA SER A 197 0.53 13.16 0.15
C SER A 197 1.06 13.89 -1.09
N TYR A 198 0.52 13.60 -2.27
CA TYR A 198 0.96 14.22 -3.52
C TYR A 198 0.64 15.72 -3.57
N GLU A 199 -0.52 16.14 -3.10
CA GLU A 199 -0.85 17.59 -3.06
C GLU A 199 0.08 18.35 -2.10
N CYS A 200 0.31 17.86 -0.89
CA CYS A 200 1.26 18.48 0.03
C CYS A 200 2.66 18.62 -0.58
N ARG A 201 3.12 17.56 -1.26
CA ARG A 201 4.46 17.55 -1.85
C ARG A 201 4.57 18.42 -3.09
N ARG A 202 3.51 18.53 -3.90
CA ARG A 202 3.44 19.46 -5.03
C ARG A 202 3.45 20.93 -4.59
N ALA A 203 2.93 21.21 -3.41
CA ALA A 203 3.01 22.52 -2.77
C ALA A 203 4.39 22.84 -2.17
N GLY A 204 5.37 21.91 -2.31
CA GLY A 204 6.76 22.11 -1.85
C GLY A 204 7.03 21.69 -0.41
N PHE A 205 6.07 21.05 0.24
CA PHE A 205 6.27 20.46 1.55
C PHE A 205 7.13 19.19 1.50
N LYS A 206 7.85 18.95 2.59
CA LYS A 206 8.72 17.79 2.76
C LYS A 206 8.03 16.70 3.58
N PHE A 207 8.41 15.45 3.30
CA PHE A 207 8.00 14.27 4.06
C PHE A 207 9.24 13.62 4.68
N TYR A 208 9.09 13.12 5.89
CA TYR A 208 10.19 12.50 6.63
C TYR A 208 9.82 11.10 7.10
N PHE A 209 10.69 10.13 6.87
CA PHE A 209 10.51 8.76 7.34
C PHE A 209 11.23 8.53 8.67
N ALA A 210 10.48 8.18 9.71
CA ALA A 210 10.93 7.91 11.07
C ALA A 210 10.73 6.42 11.43
N PRO A 211 11.65 5.51 11.08
CA PRO A 211 11.45 4.08 11.24
C PRO A 211 11.30 3.61 12.69
N LYS A 212 11.65 4.44 13.67
CA LYS A 212 11.45 4.16 15.09
C LYS A 212 10.02 4.40 15.56
N ALA A 213 9.24 5.20 14.86
CA ALA A 213 7.81 5.36 15.07
C ALA A 213 7.06 4.15 14.51
N LYS A 214 7.06 3.05 15.25
CA LYS A 214 6.55 1.75 14.79
C LYS A 214 5.07 1.59 15.07
N VAL A 215 4.38 0.96 14.11
CA VAL A 215 3.02 0.46 14.27
C VAL A 215 2.99 -0.98 13.80
N ASP A 216 2.41 -1.86 14.61
CA ASP A 216 2.13 -3.23 14.23
C ASP A 216 0.70 -3.34 13.68
N HIS A 217 0.56 -3.77 12.44
CA HIS A 217 -0.73 -3.86 11.74
C HIS A 217 -1.28 -5.29 11.82
N MET A 218 -2.54 -5.41 12.25
CA MET A 218 -3.28 -6.67 12.31
C MET A 218 -4.04 -6.87 10.99
N HIS A 219 -3.70 -7.91 10.25
CA HIS A 219 -4.22 -8.13 8.90
C HIS A 219 -5.54 -8.92 8.86
N ARG A 220 -6.12 -9.03 7.67
CA ARG A 220 -7.29 -9.86 7.42
C ARG A 220 -6.96 -11.34 7.70
N ALA A 221 -7.91 -12.06 8.32
CA ALA A 221 -7.72 -13.45 8.72
C ALA A 221 -8.02 -14.46 7.61
N ASP A 222 -8.71 -14.04 6.55
CA ASP A 222 -9.06 -14.91 5.43
C ASP A 222 -8.51 -14.42 4.09
N LEU A 223 -8.21 -15.37 3.20
CA LEU A 223 -7.60 -15.09 1.89
C LEU A 223 -8.51 -14.32 0.95
N LYS A 224 -9.84 -14.49 1.04
CA LYS A 224 -10.80 -13.78 0.18
C LYS A 224 -10.81 -12.29 0.52
N ALA A 225 -10.85 -11.96 1.81
CA ALA A 225 -10.76 -10.57 2.29
C ALA A 225 -9.41 -9.95 1.94
N LEU A 226 -8.29 -10.67 2.12
CA LEU A 226 -6.96 -10.21 1.73
C LEU A 226 -6.88 -9.93 0.22
N ARG A 227 -7.40 -10.82 -0.63
CA ARG A 227 -7.44 -10.60 -2.09
C ARG A 227 -8.28 -9.37 -2.47
N LYS A 228 -9.40 -9.12 -1.77
CA LYS A 228 -10.21 -7.91 -1.99
C LYS A 228 -9.40 -6.64 -1.71
N VAL A 229 -8.59 -6.62 -0.65
CA VAL A 229 -7.67 -5.51 -0.35
C VAL A 229 -6.70 -5.28 -1.51
N TRP A 230 -6.10 -6.34 -2.06
CA TRP A 230 -5.18 -6.23 -3.20
C TRP A 230 -5.84 -5.70 -4.47
N VAL A 231 -7.07 -6.11 -4.77
CA VAL A 231 -7.85 -5.53 -5.88
C VAL A 231 -8.06 -4.03 -5.65
N THR A 232 -8.42 -3.62 -4.44
CA THR A 232 -8.63 -2.21 -4.10
C THR A 232 -7.34 -1.39 -4.25
N TYR A 233 -6.20 -1.93 -3.83
CA TYR A 233 -4.90 -1.27 -3.98
C TYR A 233 -4.50 -1.09 -5.46
N GLY A 234 -4.68 -2.12 -6.30
CA GLY A 234 -4.42 -1.99 -7.73
C GLY A 234 -5.32 -0.96 -8.40
N GLN A 235 -6.59 -0.84 -7.95
CA GLN A 235 -7.54 0.13 -8.48
C GLN A 235 -7.19 1.58 -8.09
N ALA A 236 -6.45 1.79 -6.98
CA ALA A 236 -6.10 3.13 -6.50
C ALA A 236 -5.32 3.98 -7.51
N HIS A 237 -4.54 3.33 -8.37
CA HIS A 237 -3.67 4.02 -9.33
C HIS A 237 -4.43 4.75 -10.43
N LEU A 238 -5.56 4.20 -10.89
CA LEU A 238 -6.28 4.70 -12.07
C LEU A 238 -6.73 6.15 -11.93
N PRO A 239 -7.50 6.53 -10.88
CA PRO A 239 -7.93 7.91 -10.71
C PRO A 239 -6.78 8.87 -10.37
N LEU A 240 -5.69 8.37 -9.77
CA LEU A 240 -4.51 9.18 -9.47
C LEU A 240 -3.72 9.47 -10.75
N ILE A 241 -3.51 8.49 -11.62
CA ILE A 241 -2.88 8.70 -12.94
C ILE A 241 -3.73 9.67 -13.75
N ASP A 242 -5.05 9.52 -13.74
CA ASP A 242 -5.95 10.44 -14.44
C ASP A 242 -5.79 11.90 -13.97
N LYS A 243 -5.64 12.09 -12.67
CA LYS A 243 -5.47 13.40 -12.05
C LYS A 243 -4.09 14.02 -12.31
N TYR A 244 -3.01 13.26 -12.17
CA TYR A 244 -1.65 13.78 -12.10
C TYR A 244 -0.83 13.64 -13.38
N VAL A 245 -1.09 12.64 -14.21
CA VAL A 245 -0.33 12.38 -15.43
C VAL A 245 -1.02 13.03 -16.61
N ARG A 246 -0.37 14.02 -17.23
CA ARG A 246 -0.94 14.80 -18.33
C ARG A 246 -0.69 14.20 -19.71
N LYS A 247 0.49 13.58 -19.90
CA LYS A 247 0.91 13.08 -21.21
C LYS A 247 0.35 11.68 -21.46
N ASN A 248 -0.21 11.46 -22.65
CA ASN A 248 -0.55 10.13 -23.12
C ASN A 248 0.71 9.33 -23.37
N GLY A 249 0.63 8.03 -23.15
CA GLY A 249 1.69 7.08 -23.40
C GLY A 249 1.64 5.92 -22.40
N LEU A 250 2.14 4.78 -22.85
CA LEU A 250 2.28 3.58 -22.02
C LEU A 250 3.73 3.44 -21.59
N GLU A 251 4.00 3.60 -20.30
CA GLU A 251 5.34 3.42 -19.75
C GLU A 251 5.62 1.94 -19.54
N ILE A 252 6.68 1.44 -20.16
CA ILE A 252 7.18 0.08 -19.97
C ILE A 252 8.35 0.14 -19.01
N ILE A 253 8.26 -0.56 -17.89
CA ILE A 253 9.31 -0.64 -16.88
C ILE A 253 9.93 -2.03 -16.92
N LEU A 254 11.24 -2.09 -17.14
CA LEU A 254 11.99 -3.35 -17.22
C LEU A 254 12.55 -3.70 -15.84
N GLN A 255 11.71 -4.28 -14.98
CA GLN A 255 12.06 -4.58 -13.57
C GLN A 255 13.17 -5.63 -13.44
N PHE A 256 13.35 -6.49 -14.46
CA PHE A 256 14.40 -7.51 -14.48
C PHE A 256 15.80 -6.94 -14.77
N LEU A 257 15.90 -5.64 -15.12
CA LEU A 257 17.18 -4.94 -15.32
C LEU A 257 17.52 -4.07 -14.11
N LYS A 258 18.81 -3.98 -13.80
CA LYS A 258 19.30 -3.13 -12.70
C LYS A 258 18.87 -1.68 -12.89
N GLY A 259 18.28 -1.09 -11.85
CA GLY A 259 17.80 0.29 -11.85
C GLY A 259 16.40 0.47 -12.47
N ASN A 260 15.74 -0.61 -12.86
CA ASN A 260 14.37 -0.60 -13.41
C ASN A 260 14.21 0.45 -14.53
N PRO A 261 15.01 0.42 -15.60
CA PRO A 261 14.90 1.40 -16.68
C PRO A 261 13.50 1.37 -17.28
N SER A 262 13.00 2.53 -17.66
CA SER A 262 11.70 2.65 -18.30
C SER A 262 11.76 3.53 -19.54
N PHE A 263 10.83 3.27 -20.47
CA PHE A 263 10.59 4.10 -21.64
C PHE A 263 9.09 4.24 -21.89
N VAL A 264 8.69 5.34 -22.51
CA VAL A 264 7.27 5.61 -22.79
C VAL A 264 7.01 5.36 -24.27
N LEU A 265 6.12 4.42 -24.55
CA LEU A 265 5.60 4.21 -25.91
C LEU A 265 4.52 5.25 -26.21
N PRO A 266 4.54 5.90 -27.40
CA PRO A 266 3.45 6.76 -27.83
C PRO A 266 2.21 5.91 -28.08
N PHE A 267 1.24 6.02 -27.19
CA PHE A 267 0.02 5.24 -27.22
C PHE A 267 -1.17 6.13 -26.84
N PRO A 268 -2.37 5.95 -27.38
CA PRO A 268 -3.54 6.80 -27.10
C PRO A 268 -4.08 6.65 -25.67
N MET A 269 -3.53 5.72 -24.89
CA MET A 269 -3.87 5.52 -23.48
C MET A 269 -2.71 5.94 -22.59
N ARG A 270 -3.00 6.21 -21.32
CA ARG A 270 -2.01 6.40 -20.25
C ARG A 270 -1.83 5.11 -19.46
N GLY A 271 -0.73 5.00 -18.76
CA GLY A 271 -0.52 3.88 -17.83
C GLY A 271 0.90 3.34 -17.84
N PHE A 272 1.05 2.18 -17.21
CA PHE A 272 2.33 1.50 -17.16
C PHE A 272 2.19 -0.02 -17.14
N VAL A 273 3.25 -0.68 -17.59
CA VAL A 273 3.41 -2.14 -17.52
C VAL A 273 4.76 -2.44 -16.88
N TYR A 274 4.74 -3.13 -15.75
CA TYR A 274 5.93 -3.70 -15.15
C TYR A 274 6.25 -5.04 -15.80
N LEU A 275 7.33 -5.10 -16.56
CA LEU A 275 7.89 -6.35 -17.08
C LEU A 275 8.90 -6.90 -16.07
N GLY A 276 8.41 -7.54 -15.03
CA GLY A 276 9.20 -8.22 -14.02
C GLY A 276 9.14 -9.73 -14.16
N ASP A 277 9.83 -10.41 -13.23
CA ASP A 277 9.96 -11.88 -13.23
C ASP A 277 8.61 -12.60 -13.30
N PHE A 278 7.58 -12.07 -12.60
CA PHE A 278 6.24 -12.64 -12.64
C PHE A 278 5.63 -12.64 -14.04
N HIS A 279 5.71 -11.52 -14.76
CA HIS A 279 5.14 -11.41 -16.09
C HIS A 279 5.96 -12.19 -17.14
N LEU A 280 7.28 -12.10 -17.06
CA LEU A 280 8.17 -12.79 -17.99
C LEU A 280 8.11 -14.32 -17.85
N LEU A 281 7.96 -14.82 -16.61
CA LEU A 281 7.66 -16.24 -16.36
C LEU A 281 6.42 -16.69 -17.17
N HIS A 282 5.33 -15.92 -17.13
CA HIS A 282 4.10 -16.27 -17.83
C HIS A 282 4.23 -16.12 -19.34
N ILE A 283 4.84 -15.05 -19.83
CA ILE A 283 5.06 -14.81 -21.26
C ILE A 283 5.87 -15.96 -21.87
N PHE A 284 7.01 -16.31 -21.28
CA PHE A 284 7.85 -17.39 -21.78
C PHE A 284 7.23 -18.76 -21.52
N GLY A 285 6.48 -18.95 -20.44
CA GLY A 285 5.68 -20.15 -20.20
C GLY A 285 4.62 -20.39 -21.28
N TRP A 286 3.91 -19.34 -21.70
CA TRP A 286 2.98 -19.41 -22.82
C TRP A 286 3.67 -19.66 -24.15
N PHE A 287 4.80 -19.00 -24.43
CA PHE A 287 5.59 -19.26 -25.65
C PHE A 287 6.08 -20.71 -25.70
N PHE A 288 6.50 -21.26 -24.57
CA PHE A 288 6.87 -22.67 -24.46
C PHE A 288 5.66 -23.59 -24.77
N LEU A 289 4.51 -23.36 -24.14
CA LEU A 289 3.32 -24.19 -24.37
C LEU A 289 2.83 -24.13 -25.81
N VAL A 290 2.77 -22.93 -26.38
CA VAL A 290 2.38 -22.74 -27.80
C VAL A 290 3.40 -23.41 -28.70
N GLY A 291 4.70 -23.20 -28.47
CA GLY A 291 5.75 -23.85 -29.23
C GLY A 291 5.69 -25.39 -29.16
N LEU A 292 5.37 -25.93 -27.98
CA LEU A 292 5.19 -27.37 -27.81
C LEU A 292 4.02 -27.90 -28.63
N ILE A 293 2.87 -27.23 -28.59
CA ILE A 293 1.68 -27.59 -29.36
C ILE A 293 1.98 -27.53 -30.88
N LEU A 294 2.60 -26.44 -31.35
CA LEU A 294 2.94 -26.29 -32.76
C LEU A 294 3.94 -27.33 -33.22
N SER A 295 4.86 -27.78 -32.33
CA SER A 295 5.81 -28.84 -32.65
C SER A 295 5.19 -30.21 -32.95
N LEU A 296 3.90 -30.40 -32.58
CA LEU A 296 3.13 -31.60 -32.96
C LEU A 296 2.73 -31.57 -34.45
N PHE A 297 2.64 -30.40 -35.05
CA PHE A 297 2.18 -30.22 -36.44
C PHE A 297 3.30 -29.81 -37.40
N PHE A 298 4.38 -29.22 -36.89
CA PHE A 298 5.47 -28.66 -37.67
C PHE A 298 6.83 -29.17 -37.16
N ALA A 299 7.62 -29.79 -38.05
CA ALA A 299 8.88 -30.43 -37.70
C ALA A 299 10.12 -29.49 -37.75
N GLY A 300 9.94 -28.17 -38.00
CA GLY A 300 11.03 -27.23 -38.23
C GLY A 300 11.98 -27.05 -37.02
N TRP A 301 13.30 -27.06 -37.28
CA TRP A 301 14.32 -26.86 -36.24
C TRP A 301 14.20 -25.49 -35.56
N GLY A 302 13.83 -24.44 -36.29
CA GLY A 302 13.63 -23.11 -35.71
C GLY A 302 12.56 -23.08 -34.63
N LEU A 303 11.43 -23.81 -34.81
CA LEU A 303 10.37 -23.93 -33.83
C LEU A 303 10.85 -24.69 -32.58
N LYS A 304 11.61 -25.76 -32.75
CA LYS A 304 12.18 -26.53 -31.62
C LYS A 304 13.14 -25.69 -30.78
N ILE A 305 14.01 -24.91 -31.44
CA ILE A 305 14.95 -23.99 -30.77
C ILE A 305 14.17 -22.89 -30.02
N PHE A 306 13.17 -22.27 -30.64
CA PHE A 306 12.30 -21.27 -30.00
C PHE A 306 11.61 -21.85 -28.76
N THR A 307 11.07 -23.05 -28.86
CA THR A 307 10.41 -23.73 -27.75
C THR A 307 11.38 -24.00 -26.61
N LEU A 308 12.58 -24.49 -26.89
CA LEU A 308 13.62 -24.73 -25.89
C LEU A 308 14.08 -23.43 -25.19
N ILE A 309 14.34 -22.38 -26.00
CA ILE A 309 14.72 -21.07 -25.43
C ILE A 309 13.61 -20.54 -24.52
N SER A 310 12.35 -20.63 -24.94
CA SER A 310 11.20 -20.19 -24.14
C SER A 310 11.09 -20.97 -22.83
N PHE A 311 11.36 -22.28 -22.86
CA PHE A 311 11.40 -23.10 -21.65
C PHE A 311 12.51 -22.67 -20.69
N VAL A 312 13.73 -22.50 -21.18
CA VAL A 312 14.88 -22.06 -20.37
C VAL A 312 14.63 -20.68 -19.74
N LEU A 313 14.08 -19.74 -20.52
CA LEU A 313 13.73 -18.41 -20.00
C LEU A 313 12.60 -18.47 -18.97
N ALA A 314 11.58 -19.30 -19.17
CA ALA A 314 10.52 -19.49 -18.18
C ALA A 314 11.07 -20.03 -16.86
N LEU A 315 11.98 -21.01 -16.89
CA LEU A 315 12.66 -21.54 -15.71
C LEU A 315 13.54 -20.47 -15.03
N TYR A 316 14.28 -19.69 -15.81
CA TYR A 316 15.10 -18.61 -15.28
C TYR A 316 14.26 -17.57 -14.53
N PHE A 317 13.17 -17.08 -15.12
CA PHE A 317 12.30 -16.11 -14.47
C PHE A 317 11.50 -16.72 -13.29
N ALA A 318 11.15 -18.01 -13.36
CA ALA A 318 10.61 -18.72 -12.22
C ALA A 318 11.59 -18.75 -11.03
N TYR A 319 12.87 -19.06 -11.32
CA TYR A 319 13.92 -19.01 -10.30
C TYR A 319 14.10 -17.61 -9.72
N GLN A 320 14.16 -16.55 -10.55
CA GLN A 320 14.30 -15.18 -10.06
C GLN A 320 13.09 -14.76 -9.21
N TYR A 321 11.88 -15.09 -9.65
CA TYR A 321 10.65 -14.83 -8.91
C TYR A 321 10.66 -15.52 -7.52
N ILE A 322 11.06 -16.79 -7.47
CA ILE A 322 11.20 -17.55 -6.23
C ILE A 322 12.28 -16.93 -5.33
N LYS A 323 13.45 -16.67 -5.88
CA LYS A 323 14.56 -16.05 -5.15
C LYS A 323 14.17 -14.71 -4.54
N TRP A 324 13.50 -13.85 -5.28
CA TRP A 324 13.04 -12.55 -4.80
C TRP A 324 12.00 -12.66 -3.69
N ASN A 325 11.02 -13.52 -3.84
CA ASN A 325 9.91 -13.62 -2.90
C ASN A 325 10.22 -14.50 -1.67
N PHE A 326 11.15 -15.45 -1.77
CA PHE A 326 11.40 -16.48 -0.74
C PHE A 326 12.86 -16.56 -0.29
N GLY A 327 13.76 -15.87 -0.94
CA GLY A 327 15.19 -15.93 -0.63
C GLY A 327 15.60 -15.24 0.67
N MET A 328 14.74 -14.37 1.22
CA MET A 328 15.06 -13.63 2.45
C MET A 328 14.80 -14.43 3.73
N GLU A 329 13.79 -15.31 3.73
CA GLU A 329 13.42 -16.11 4.91
C GLU A 329 13.03 -17.54 4.50
N PRO A 330 13.74 -18.58 5.01
CA PRO A 330 13.34 -19.96 4.78
C PRO A 330 11.94 -20.25 5.34
N THR A 331 11.17 -21.06 4.63
CA THR A 331 9.83 -21.45 5.07
C THR A 331 9.53 -22.91 4.76
N ASN A 332 8.89 -23.60 5.71
CA ASN A 332 8.34 -24.95 5.50
C ASN A 332 6.96 -24.93 4.80
N LYS A 333 6.41 -23.72 4.53
CA LYS A 333 5.10 -23.52 3.88
C LYS A 333 5.23 -23.04 2.43
N PHE A 334 6.34 -23.35 1.77
CA PHE A 334 6.71 -22.83 0.45
C PHE A 334 5.56 -22.87 -0.58
N PHE A 335 4.96 -24.04 -0.82
CA PHE A 335 3.89 -24.15 -1.82
C PHE A 335 2.64 -23.35 -1.45
N THR A 336 2.29 -23.28 -0.16
CA THR A 336 1.17 -22.47 0.33
C THR A 336 1.45 -20.98 0.09
N TRP A 337 2.66 -20.54 0.38
CA TRP A 337 3.08 -19.16 0.17
C TRP A 337 3.12 -18.80 -1.32
N CYS A 338 3.66 -19.67 -2.17
CA CYS A 338 3.63 -19.47 -3.63
C CYS A 338 2.21 -19.29 -4.14
N LYS A 339 1.27 -20.17 -3.73
CA LYS A 339 -0.15 -20.04 -4.10
C LYS A 339 -0.75 -18.71 -3.66
N MET A 340 -0.52 -18.31 -2.42
CA MET A 340 -1.08 -17.06 -1.88
C MET A 340 -0.48 -15.84 -2.59
N LYS A 341 0.84 -15.82 -2.81
CA LYS A 341 1.52 -14.74 -3.54
C LYS A 341 1.03 -14.64 -4.99
N TYR A 342 0.85 -15.77 -5.66
CA TYR A 342 0.30 -15.83 -6.99
C TYR A 342 -1.12 -15.22 -7.06
N LEU A 343 -2.00 -15.61 -6.12
CA LEU A 343 -3.36 -15.10 -6.06
C LEU A 343 -3.43 -13.61 -5.72
N THR A 344 -2.53 -13.10 -4.89
CA THR A 344 -2.46 -11.66 -4.58
C THR A 344 -1.92 -10.86 -5.76
N ASN A 345 -0.92 -11.36 -6.50
CA ASN A 345 -0.46 -10.75 -7.75
C ASN A 345 -1.60 -10.60 -8.77
N LEU A 346 -2.35 -11.69 -9.00
CA LEU A 346 -3.51 -11.64 -9.90
C LEU A 346 -4.57 -10.65 -9.43
N SER A 347 -4.82 -10.58 -8.11
CA SER A 347 -5.80 -9.65 -7.55
C SER A 347 -5.39 -8.20 -7.73
N PHE A 348 -4.10 -7.89 -7.60
CA PHE A 348 -3.58 -6.55 -7.82
C PHE A 348 -3.69 -6.13 -9.29
N ILE A 349 -3.29 -7.01 -10.21
CA ILE A 349 -3.45 -6.79 -11.66
C ILE A 349 -4.94 -6.61 -12.01
N GLN A 350 -5.83 -7.44 -11.45
CA GLN A 350 -7.27 -7.28 -11.62
C GLN A 350 -7.75 -5.89 -11.22
N GLY A 351 -7.24 -5.35 -10.11
CA GLY A 351 -7.53 -3.98 -9.66
C GLY A 351 -7.11 -2.94 -10.69
N GLY A 352 -5.88 -3.03 -11.19
CA GLY A 352 -5.33 -2.13 -12.20
C GLY A 352 -6.05 -2.16 -13.55
N LEU A 353 -6.82 -3.22 -13.82
CA LEU A 353 -7.62 -3.37 -15.04
C LEU A 353 -9.11 -3.03 -14.85
N LYS A 354 -9.60 -2.91 -13.62
CA LYS A 354 -11.03 -2.91 -13.30
C LYS A 354 -11.80 -1.79 -14.01
N ASP A 355 -11.28 -0.59 -14.01
CA ASP A 355 -11.94 0.59 -14.58
C ASP A 355 -11.24 1.10 -15.86
N LEU A 356 -10.55 0.20 -16.57
CA LEU A 356 -9.81 0.50 -17.80
C LEU A 356 -10.68 1.25 -18.84
N LYS A 357 -11.92 0.82 -19.02
CA LYS A 357 -12.86 1.47 -19.98
C LYS A 357 -13.22 2.89 -19.57
N GLN A 358 -13.38 3.15 -18.28
CA GLN A 358 -13.75 4.45 -17.75
C GLN A 358 -12.59 5.46 -17.86
N TYR A 359 -11.39 5.08 -17.39
CA TYR A 359 -10.25 5.97 -17.34
C TYR A 359 -9.39 5.96 -18.59
N LYS A 360 -9.47 4.92 -19.44
CA LYS A 360 -8.53 4.66 -20.54
C LYS A 360 -7.08 4.63 -20.04
N ILE A 361 -6.88 4.01 -18.87
CA ILE A 361 -5.59 3.87 -18.18
C ILE A 361 -5.32 2.39 -17.94
N LEU A 362 -4.13 1.94 -18.34
CA LEU A 362 -3.68 0.56 -18.18
C LEU A 362 -2.59 0.48 -17.10
N CYS A 363 -2.85 -0.24 -16.01
CA CYS A 363 -1.86 -0.52 -14.97
C CYS A 363 -1.70 -2.01 -14.81
N ILE A 364 -0.52 -2.53 -15.18
CA ILE A 364 -0.18 -3.94 -15.05
C ILE A 364 1.07 -4.05 -14.20
N GLU A 365 0.89 -4.46 -12.96
CA GLU A 365 1.97 -4.72 -12.01
C GLU A 365 1.58 -5.84 -11.05
N PRO A 366 2.53 -6.65 -10.55
CA PRO A 366 2.25 -7.64 -9.52
C PRO A 366 2.14 -6.97 -8.15
N SER A 367 1.53 -7.64 -7.18
CA SER A 367 1.56 -7.19 -5.79
C SER A 367 2.98 -7.20 -5.22
N PHE A 368 3.28 -6.28 -4.33
CA PHE A 368 4.58 -6.19 -3.65
C PHE A 368 4.69 -7.21 -2.54
#